data_70841fc6bd05f8e206eadc75260815e5
#
_entry.id   70841fc6bd05f8e206eadc75260815e5
#
_cell.length_a   1.000
_cell.length_b   1.000
_cell.length_c   1.000
_cell.angle_alpha   90.00
_cell.angle_beta   90.00
_cell.angle_gamma   90.00
#
_symmetry.space_group_name_H-M   'P 1'
#
loop_
_entity.id
_entity.type
_entity.pdbx_description
1 polymer ?
#
loop_
_entity_poly.entity_id
_entity_poly.type
_entity_poly.pdbx_seq_one_letter_code
_entity_poly.pdbx_strand_id
1 'polypeptide(L)'
;MGKGEGAQAYGWGLYFAENPEVNRAYMDRFSQNKEILIREIEAYSERKFYSVHSDLIYTLRQLSVLYPDKVLADGLRQYINTESVRVKKRREEAGDDVPNYMAHILKREEEKLKDLQQILNWIHSGGELSAEMLSASNYRVELNVDDSVLLDWDRPVPENLRALMQSSPVEAVRELAGALSTNRDGTKYWTYQDYTGEAIYKKLMDDLFMDRPRSEAPDKNGRQKAASLALLDSGIKGIRYADGLSRREEGDEQTYNYVIFDGHDIKITAFSDESTGGSWADYEDPTATFSIIGE
;
A
#
# COMPACT_ATOMS: atom_id res chain seq x y z
N MET A 1 -7.38 -7.11 1.72
CA MET A 1 -7.33 -5.65 2.00
C MET A 1 -7.04 -5.41 3.46
N GLY A 2 -6.38 -4.32 3.82
CA GLY A 2 -6.08 -3.98 5.23
C GLY A 2 -4.65 -4.26 5.67
N LYS A 3 -3.80 -4.80 4.80
CA LYS A 3 -2.34 -4.90 5.00
C LYS A 3 -1.54 -4.05 4.02
N GLY A 4 -2.18 -3.18 3.25
CA GLY A 4 -1.50 -2.19 2.41
C GLY A 4 -0.84 -1.13 3.28
N GLU A 5 0.40 -0.81 2.99
CA GLU A 5 1.22 0.18 3.67
C GLU A 5 0.79 1.61 3.31
N GLY A 6 -0.36 1.98 3.70
CA GLY A 6 -0.82 3.36 3.68
C GLY A 6 -1.65 3.59 4.93
N ALA A 7 -1.62 4.78 5.47
CA ALA A 7 -2.38 5.13 6.67
C ALA A 7 -3.91 4.97 6.48
N GLN A 8 -4.40 4.45 5.35
CA GLN A 8 -5.82 4.38 4.96
C GLN A 8 -6.59 5.62 5.46
N ALA A 9 -6.00 6.80 5.18
CA ALA A 9 -6.46 8.05 5.76
C ALA A 9 -7.87 8.42 5.26
N TYR A 10 -8.20 7.96 4.06
CA TYR A 10 -9.44 8.31 3.34
C TYR A 10 -10.47 7.17 3.28
N GLY A 11 -10.34 6.14 4.13
CA GLY A 11 -11.29 5.05 4.20
C GLY A 11 -10.72 3.69 3.78
N TRP A 12 -11.55 2.65 3.83
CA TRP A 12 -11.19 1.28 3.45
C TRP A 12 -11.60 1.02 2.00
N GLY A 13 -10.65 0.57 1.17
CA GLY A 13 -10.87 0.29 -0.25
C GLY A 13 -9.55 0.11 -1.00
N LEU A 14 -9.63 0.07 -2.33
CA LEU A 14 -8.48 0.08 -3.25
C LEU A 14 -8.18 1.52 -3.66
N TYR A 15 -6.91 1.91 -3.51
CA TYR A 15 -6.45 3.28 -3.72
C TYR A 15 -5.86 3.45 -5.12
N PHE A 16 -6.28 4.51 -5.81
CA PHE A 16 -5.80 4.88 -7.14
C PHE A 16 -5.47 6.38 -7.18
N ALA A 17 -4.49 6.73 -8.00
CA ALA A 17 -4.11 8.11 -8.27
C ALA A 17 -4.33 8.41 -9.76
N GLU A 18 -4.98 9.52 -10.05
CA GLU A 18 -5.11 10.04 -11.40
C GLU A 18 -3.77 10.59 -11.91
N ASN A 19 -3.04 11.29 -11.04
CA ASN A 19 -1.75 11.87 -11.38
C ASN A 19 -0.61 10.83 -11.22
N PRO A 20 0.16 10.53 -12.30
CA PRO A 20 1.30 9.62 -12.23
C PRO A 20 2.40 10.05 -11.26
N GLU A 21 2.54 11.35 -10.96
CA GLU A 21 3.55 11.84 -10.01
C GLU A 21 3.21 11.45 -8.57
N VAL A 22 1.93 11.37 -8.23
CA VAL A 22 1.50 10.82 -6.93
C VAL A 22 1.97 9.38 -6.80
N ASN A 23 1.82 8.59 -7.88
CA ASN A 23 2.33 7.22 -7.91
C ASN A 23 3.85 7.17 -7.71
N ARG A 24 4.64 8.03 -8.39
CA ARG A 24 6.09 8.13 -8.17
C ARG A 24 6.43 8.46 -6.71
N ALA A 25 5.73 9.41 -6.10
CA ALA A 25 5.95 9.74 -4.69
C ALA A 25 5.65 8.55 -3.74
N TYR A 26 4.68 7.70 -4.09
CA TYR A 26 4.46 6.44 -3.40
C TYR A 26 5.60 5.46 -3.64
N MET A 27 6.09 5.34 -4.88
CA MET A 27 7.23 4.49 -5.24
C MET A 27 8.50 4.91 -4.48
N ASP A 28 8.76 6.21 -4.39
CA ASP A 28 9.88 6.74 -3.59
C ASP A 28 9.73 6.41 -2.10
N ARG A 29 8.50 6.38 -1.57
CA ARG A 29 8.22 5.90 -0.21
C ARG A 29 8.37 4.39 -0.08
N PHE A 30 8.10 3.61 -1.11
CA PHE A 30 8.39 2.17 -1.14
C PHE A 30 9.89 1.88 -1.09
N SER A 31 10.74 2.79 -1.55
CA SER A 31 12.18 2.68 -1.29
C SER A 31 12.51 2.74 0.22
N GLN A 32 11.65 3.36 1.03
CA GLN A 32 11.73 3.32 2.50
C GLN A 32 11.31 1.95 3.08
N ASN A 33 10.59 1.12 2.33
CA ASN A 33 10.25 -0.25 2.73
C ASN A 33 11.47 -1.16 2.75
N LYS A 34 12.58 -0.75 2.13
CA LYS A 34 13.87 -1.41 2.30
C LYS A 34 14.26 -1.53 3.77
N GLU A 35 13.92 -0.53 4.59
CA GLU A 35 14.19 -0.56 6.03
C GLU A 35 13.30 -1.58 6.76
N ILE A 36 12.03 -1.72 6.36
CA ILE A 36 11.12 -2.73 6.91
C ILE A 36 11.61 -4.12 6.55
N LEU A 37 11.95 -4.33 5.27
CA LEU A 37 12.52 -5.59 4.81
C LEU A 37 13.84 -5.91 5.54
N ILE A 38 14.71 -4.93 5.74
CA ILE A 38 15.96 -5.12 6.49
C ILE A 38 15.67 -5.57 7.91
N ARG A 39 14.68 -4.99 8.61
CA ARG A 39 14.26 -5.42 9.96
C ARG A 39 13.71 -6.85 9.99
N GLU A 40 12.96 -7.25 8.98
CA GLU A 40 12.47 -8.64 8.90
C GLU A 40 13.58 -9.64 8.57
N ILE A 41 14.51 -9.26 7.70
CA ILE A 41 15.73 -10.03 7.46
C ILE A 41 16.54 -10.12 8.75
N GLU A 42 16.63 -9.05 9.54
CA GLU A 42 17.28 -9.04 10.85
C GLU A 42 16.63 -10.07 11.78
N ALA A 43 15.30 -10.01 11.93
CA ALA A 43 14.56 -10.98 12.75
C ALA A 43 14.65 -12.42 12.24
N TYR A 44 14.71 -12.62 10.93
CA TYR A 44 14.94 -13.93 10.32
C TYR A 44 16.36 -14.42 10.59
N SER A 45 17.37 -13.57 10.42
CA SER A 45 18.78 -13.92 10.60
C SER A 45 19.12 -14.20 12.08
N GLU A 46 18.56 -13.47 13.03
CA GLU A 46 18.67 -13.73 14.46
C GLU A 46 18.18 -15.14 14.84
N ARG A 47 17.11 -15.60 14.21
CA ARG A 47 16.56 -16.93 14.44
C ARG A 47 17.38 -18.06 13.81
N LYS A 48 18.12 -17.77 12.74
CA LYS A 48 18.77 -18.79 11.93
C LYS A 48 20.31 -18.80 12.01
N PHE A 49 20.94 -17.67 12.29
CA PHE A 49 22.40 -17.51 12.26
C PHE A 49 22.92 -17.02 13.61
N TYR A 50 23.67 -17.87 14.31
CA TYR A 50 24.12 -17.62 15.68
C TYR A 50 25.22 -16.55 15.84
N SER A 51 25.84 -16.02 14.78
CA SER A 51 27.11 -15.28 14.98
C SER A 51 27.40 -14.08 14.04
N VAL A 52 26.55 -13.64 13.14
CA VAL A 52 27.02 -12.67 12.09
C VAL A 52 26.08 -11.49 11.86
N HIS A 53 25.35 -11.05 12.86
CA HIS A 53 24.21 -10.11 12.61
C HIS A 53 24.64 -8.69 12.22
N SER A 54 25.66 -8.12 12.87
CA SER A 54 25.99 -6.70 12.66
C SER A 54 26.56 -6.41 11.26
N ASP A 55 27.46 -7.25 10.78
CA ASP A 55 28.12 -7.06 9.47
C ASP A 55 27.16 -7.31 8.31
N LEU A 56 26.21 -8.24 8.49
CA LEU A 56 25.20 -8.59 7.50
C LEU A 56 24.19 -7.46 7.35
N ILE A 57 23.61 -7.00 8.46
CA ILE A 57 22.64 -5.89 8.48
C ILE A 57 23.30 -4.59 8.00
N TYR A 58 24.54 -4.32 8.43
CA TYR A 58 25.29 -3.20 7.90
C TYR A 58 25.43 -3.28 6.37
N THR A 59 25.74 -4.47 5.82
CA THR A 59 25.83 -4.66 4.37
C THR A 59 24.51 -4.40 3.66
N LEU A 60 23.41 -4.90 4.17
CA LEU A 60 22.07 -4.67 3.60
C LEU A 60 21.69 -3.18 3.61
N ARG A 61 21.99 -2.47 4.69
CA ARG A 61 21.80 -1.01 4.78
C ARG A 61 22.70 -0.26 3.79
N GLN A 62 23.95 -0.67 3.62
CA GLN A 62 24.83 -0.08 2.61
C GLN A 62 24.29 -0.32 1.19
N LEU A 63 23.73 -1.50 0.89
CA LEU A 63 23.15 -1.81 -0.40
C LEU A 63 21.93 -0.95 -0.69
N SER A 64 21.10 -0.63 0.31
CA SER A 64 19.95 0.27 0.13
C SER A 64 20.35 1.71 -0.20
N VAL A 65 21.55 2.13 0.22
CA VAL A 65 22.13 3.44 -0.09
C VAL A 65 22.84 3.45 -1.44
N LEU A 66 23.61 2.37 -1.75
CA LEU A 66 24.38 2.26 -2.99
C LEU A 66 23.49 2.02 -4.22
N TYR A 67 22.33 1.42 -4.03
CA TYR A 67 21.38 1.11 -5.10
C TYR A 67 19.99 1.64 -4.73
N PRO A 68 19.81 2.96 -4.65
CA PRO A 68 18.55 3.57 -4.24
C PRO A 68 17.40 3.21 -5.19
N ASP A 69 17.70 3.06 -6.48
CA ASP A 69 16.72 2.79 -7.54
C ASP A 69 16.47 1.30 -7.78
N LYS A 70 17.13 0.41 -7.01
CA LYS A 70 16.98 -1.05 -7.18
C LYS A 70 16.22 -1.66 -6.02
N VAL A 71 15.44 -2.68 -6.33
CA VAL A 71 14.90 -3.59 -5.33
C VAL A 71 16.06 -4.20 -4.53
N LEU A 72 15.91 -4.29 -3.21
CA LEU A 72 16.98 -4.80 -2.34
C LEU A 72 17.48 -6.18 -2.78
N ALA A 73 16.60 -7.06 -3.28
CA ALA A 73 16.95 -8.38 -3.79
C ALA A 73 17.92 -8.32 -4.97
N ASP A 74 17.72 -7.38 -5.90
CA ASP A 74 18.60 -7.22 -7.07
C ASP A 74 19.93 -6.58 -6.69
N GLY A 75 19.92 -5.59 -5.80
CA GLY A 75 21.13 -5.05 -5.21
C GLY A 75 21.94 -6.13 -4.48
N LEU A 76 21.25 -6.97 -3.71
CA LEU A 76 21.86 -8.10 -3.00
C LEU A 76 22.45 -9.15 -3.96
N ARG A 77 21.71 -9.52 -5.01
CA ARG A 77 22.20 -10.44 -6.05
C ARG A 77 23.47 -9.89 -6.74
N GLN A 78 23.45 -8.62 -7.12
CA GLN A 78 24.60 -7.97 -7.74
C GLN A 78 25.81 -7.94 -6.81
N TYR A 79 25.60 -7.62 -5.53
CA TYR A 79 26.64 -7.62 -4.52
C TYR A 79 27.24 -9.03 -4.33
N ILE A 80 26.40 -10.06 -4.16
CA ILE A 80 26.85 -11.45 -4.02
C ILE A 80 27.70 -11.87 -5.22
N ASN A 81 27.27 -11.59 -6.43
CA ASN A 81 28.01 -11.93 -7.64
C ASN A 81 29.36 -11.22 -7.68
N THR A 82 29.40 -9.92 -7.40
CA THR A 82 30.64 -9.13 -7.42
C THR A 82 31.64 -9.59 -6.36
N GLU A 83 31.17 -9.77 -5.11
CA GLU A 83 32.03 -10.19 -4.01
C GLU A 83 32.47 -11.66 -4.14
N SER A 84 31.63 -12.53 -4.69
CA SER A 84 32.03 -13.92 -4.96
C SER A 84 33.25 -14.02 -5.92
N VAL A 85 33.22 -13.21 -6.97
CA VAL A 85 34.36 -13.12 -7.91
C VAL A 85 35.61 -12.60 -7.20
N ARG A 86 35.43 -11.56 -6.37
CA ARG A 86 36.53 -10.96 -5.60
C ARG A 86 37.15 -11.90 -4.58
N VAL A 87 36.32 -12.62 -3.81
CA VAL A 87 36.77 -13.58 -2.82
C VAL A 87 37.47 -14.74 -3.51
N LYS A 88 36.95 -15.27 -4.61
CA LYS A 88 37.56 -16.30 -5.42
C LYS A 88 38.94 -15.89 -5.91
N LYS A 89 39.07 -14.68 -6.49
CA LYS A 89 40.34 -14.15 -6.97
C LYS A 89 41.38 -14.04 -5.83
N ARG A 90 40.99 -13.51 -4.66
CA ARG A 90 41.87 -13.44 -3.50
C ARG A 90 42.36 -14.83 -3.04
N ARG A 91 41.49 -15.85 -3.11
CA ARG A 91 41.81 -17.19 -2.77
C ARG A 91 42.86 -17.79 -3.73
N GLU A 92 42.67 -17.56 -5.01
CA GLU A 92 43.60 -17.97 -6.07
C GLU A 92 44.96 -17.27 -5.91
N GLU A 93 44.99 -15.98 -5.61
CA GLU A 93 46.22 -15.19 -5.39
C GLU A 93 46.96 -15.60 -4.11
N ALA A 94 46.23 -16.06 -3.08
CA ALA A 94 46.83 -16.50 -1.83
C ALA A 94 47.58 -17.87 -1.93
N GLY A 95 47.23 -18.69 -2.95
CA GLY A 95 47.86 -19.98 -3.19
C GLY A 95 47.64 -21.01 -2.08
N ASP A 96 48.49 -22.04 -2.02
CA ASP A 96 48.35 -23.13 -1.04
C ASP A 96 48.94 -22.79 0.34
N ASP A 97 49.81 -21.80 0.43
CA ASP A 97 50.51 -21.43 1.69
C ASP A 97 49.91 -20.14 2.29
N VAL A 98 48.60 -20.19 2.54
CA VAL A 98 47.85 -19.03 3.07
C VAL A 98 48.19 -18.80 4.55
N PRO A 99 48.65 -17.61 4.97
CA PRO A 99 48.83 -17.30 6.38
C PRO A 99 47.54 -17.50 7.18
N ASN A 100 47.59 -18.04 8.39
CA ASN A 100 46.43 -18.39 9.21
C ASN A 100 45.42 -17.22 9.35
N TYR A 101 45.92 -15.97 9.52
CA TYR A 101 45.05 -14.80 9.62
C TYR A 101 44.28 -14.53 8.31
N MET A 102 44.90 -14.74 7.15
CA MET A 102 44.30 -14.56 5.84
C MET A 102 43.26 -15.66 5.59
N ALA A 103 43.58 -16.92 5.96
CA ALA A 103 42.64 -18.03 5.89
C ALA A 103 41.37 -17.78 6.70
N HIS A 104 41.47 -17.19 7.90
CA HIS A 104 40.33 -16.79 8.72
C HIS A 104 39.50 -15.69 8.06
N ILE A 105 40.12 -14.69 7.44
CA ILE A 105 39.42 -13.61 6.73
C ILE A 105 38.62 -14.17 5.54
N LEU A 106 39.27 -14.97 4.69
CA LEU A 106 38.65 -15.60 3.53
C LEU A 106 37.47 -16.47 3.93
N LYS A 107 37.65 -17.29 4.96
CA LYS A 107 36.59 -18.15 5.50
C LYS A 107 35.37 -17.31 5.95
N ARG A 108 35.61 -16.22 6.67
CA ARG A 108 34.54 -15.32 7.13
C ARG A 108 33.81 -14.63 5.96
N GLU A 109 34.55 -14.20 4.92
CA GLU A 109 33.97 -13.63 3.71
C GLU A 109 33.12 -14.67 2.96
N GLU A 110 33.57 -15.90 2.83
CA GLU A 110 32.83 -17.02 2.22
C GLU A 110 31.55 -17.35 3.00
N GLU A 111 31.64 -17.44 4.34
CA GLU A 111 30.49 -17.67 5.22
C GLU A 111 29.45 -16.54 5.06
N LYS A 112 29.88 -15.27 5.05
CA LYS A 112 29.00 -14.11 4.83
C LYS A 112 28.28 -14.20 3.48
N LEU A 113 28.97 -14.52 2.40
CA LEU A 113 28.35 -14.68 1.09
C LEU A 113 27.33 -15.81 1.06
N LYS A 114 27.60 -16.92 1.75
CA LYS A 114 26.66 -18.03 1.89
C LYS A 114 25.39 -17.59 2.65
N ASP A 115 25.53 -16.80 3.71
CA ASP A 115 24.41 -16.31 4.50
C ASP A 115 23.57 -15.31 3.68
N LEU A 116 24.21 -14.40 2.93
CA LEU A 116 23.54 -13.49 2.01
C LEU A 116 22.78 -14.24 0.90
N GLN A 117 23.36 -15.34 0.37
CA GLN A 117 22.67 -16.19 -0.60
C GLN A 117 21.43 -16.87 -0.01
N GLN A 118 21.50 -17.30 1.26
CA GLN A 118 20.34 -17.88 1.93
C GLN A 118 19.23 -16.84 2.15
N ILE A 119 19.58 -15.59 2.47
CA ILE A 119 18.63 -14.48 2.58
C ILE A 119 17.99 -14.22 1.22
N LEU A 120 18.79 -14.13 0.15
CA LEU A 120 18.27 -13.93 -1.19
C LEU A 120 17.30 -15.05 -1.60
N ASN A 121 17.64 -16.31 -1.29
CA ASN A 121 16.76 -17.45 -1.53
C ASN A 121 15.48 -17.39 -0.69
N TRP A 122 15.56 -16.92 0.56
CA TRP A 122 14.41 -16.74 1.42
C TRP A 122 13.48 -15.64 0.87
N ILE A 123 14.02 -14.52 0.41
CA ILE A 123 13.26 -13.46 -0.26
C ILE A 123 12.52 -14.03 -1.48
N HIS A 124 13.19 -14.82 -2.33
CA HIS A 124 12.58 -15.41 -3.53
C HIS A 124 11.59 -16.54 -3.26
N SER A 125 11.69 -17.22 -2.12
CA SER A 125 10.78 -18.31 -1.76
C SER A 125 9.48 -17.84 -1.10
N GLY A 126 9.22 -16.53 -1.10
CA GLY A 126 8.05 -15.96 -0.46
C GLY A 126 8.16 -15.95 1.06
N GLY A 127 9.33 -15.61 1.59
CA GLY A 127 9.44 -15.16 2.98
C GLY A 127 8.27 -14.23 3.28
N GLU A 128 7.84 -14.06 4.54
CA GLU A 128 6.58 -13.40 4.95
C GLU A 128 6.28 -12.04 4.28
N LEU A 129 7.26 -11.44 3.59
CA LEU A 129 7.09 -10.43 2.55
C LEU A 129 7.06 -11.12 1.19
N SER A 130 5.88 -11.23 0.60
CA SER A 130 5.75 -11.74 -0.77
C SER A 130 6.67 -10.98 -1.73
N ALA A 131 7.21 -11.67 -2.73
CA ALA A 131 8.01 -11.04 -3.79
C ALA A 131 7.24 -9.88 -4.49
N GLU A 132 5.91 -9.89 -4.41
CA GLU A 132 5.00 -8.82 -4.85
C GLU A 132 5.20 -7.50 -4.08
N MET A 133 5.62 -7.54 -2.80
CA MET A 133 5.98 -6.32 -2.06
C MET A 133 7.38 -5.78 -2.41
N LEU A 134 8.17 -6.54 -3.15
CA LEU A 134 9.55 -6.20 -3.51
C LEU A 134 9.66 -5.72 -4.96
N SER A 135 8.71 -6.05 -5.81
CA SER A 135 8.56 -5.47 -7.14
C SER A 135 7.52 -4.37 -7.08
N ALA A 136 7.96 -3.14 -7.20
CA ALA A 136 7.06 -2.02 -7.38
C ALA A 136 6.44 -2.10 -8.78
N SER A 137 5.38 -2.92 -8.91
CA SER A 137 4.61 -3.01 -10.13
C SER A 137 3.61 -1.86 -10.19
N ASN A 138 3.61 -1.13 -11.27
CA ASN A 138 2.63 -0.11 -11.55
C ASN A 138 1.52 -0.70 -12.42
N TYR A 139 0.29 -0.39 -12.07
CA TYR A 139 -0.88 -0.80 -12.83
C TYR A 139 -1.60 0.43 -13.36
N ARG A 140 -1.90 0.40 -14.65
CA ARG A 140 -2.88 1.31 -15.23
C ARG A 140 -4.23 0.65 -15.14
N VAL A 141 -5.19 1.37 -14.59
CA VAL A 141 -6.55 0.88 -14.40
C VAL A 141 -7.56 1.81 -15.04
N GLU A 142 -8.66 1.23 -15.46
CA GLU A 142 -9.89 1.92 -15.82
C GLU A 142 -10.88 1.71 -14.69
N LEU A 143 -11.43 2.79 -14.15
CA LEU A 143 -12.46 2.74 -13.12
C LEU A 143 -13.83 2.77 -13.79
N ASN A 144 -14.59 1.69 -13.68
CA ASN A 144 -15.95 1.58 -14.21
C ASN A 144 -16.98 2.18 -13.23
N VAL A 145 -16.68 3.38 -12.75
CA VAL A 145 -17.49 4.08 -11.75
C VAL A 145 -17.73 5.51 -12.21
N ASP A 146 -18.99 5.93 -12.17
CA ASP A 146 -19.36 7.31 -12.45
C ASP A 146 -19.08 8.20 -11.23
N ASP A 147 -18.54 9.40 -11.45
CA ASP A 147 -18.23 10.37 -10.39
C ASP A 147 -19.44 10.73 -9.53
N SER A 148 -20.65 10.65 -10.09
CA SER A 148 -21.89 10.95 -9.38
C SER A 148 -22.23 9.97 -8.25
N VAL A 149 -21.60 8.81 -8.20
CA VAL A 149 -21.74 7.80 -7.13
C VAL A 149 -20.50 7.69 -6.25
N LEU A 150 -19.57 8.66 -6.35
CA LEU A 150 -18.40 8.78 -5.49
C LEU A 150 -18.62 9.87 -4.43
N LEU A 151 -18.29 9.54 -3.19
CA LEU A 151 -18.30 10.50 -2.09
C LEU A 151 -17.10 11.43 -2.19
N ASP A 152 -17.32 12.72 -2.43
CA ASP A 152 -16.25 13.71 -2.46
C ASP A 152 -15.81 14.05 -1.03
N TRP A 153 -14.58 13.71 -0.69
CA TRP A 153 -14.04 13.88 0.67
C TRP A 153 -13.98 15.32 1.11
N ASP A 154 -13.67 16.21 0.18
CA ASP A 154 -13.35 17.61 0.45
C ASP A 154 -14.57 18.53 0.27
N ARG A 155 -15.71 18.03 -0.23
CA ARG A 155 -16.92 18.81 -0.55
C ARG A 155 -18.16 18.32 0.19
N PRO A 156 -19.16 19.17 0.38
CA PRO A 156 -20.47 18.76 0.91
C PRO A 156 -21.12 17.67 0.06
N VAL A 157 -21.84 16.78 0.72
CA VAL A 157 -22.52 15.65 0.05
C VAL A 157 -23.68 16.18 -0.81
N PRO A 158 -23.69 15.93 -2.12
CA PRO A 158 -24.73 16.40 -3.02
C PRO A 158 -26.04 15.60 -2.82
N GLU A 159 -27.15 16.16 -3.29
CA GLU A 159 -28.50 15.61 -3.05
C GLU A 159 -28.68 14.21 -3.68
N ASN A 160 -28.04 13.91 -4.81
CA ASN A 160 -28.09 12.58 -5.42
C ASN A 160 -27.48 11.50 -4.52
N LEU A 161 -26.33 11.76 -3.89
CA LEU A 161 -25.72 10.82 -2.94
C LEU A 161 -26.53 10.73 -1.65
N ARG A 162 -27.07 11.85 -1.17
CA ARG A 162 -27.99 11.84 -0.04
C ARG A 162 -29.22 10.97 -0.32
N ALA A 163 -29.81 11.06 -1.51
CA ALA A 163 -30.94 10.21 -1.92
C ALA A 163 -30.58 8.71 -1.92
N LEU A 164 -29.37 8.32 -2.38
CA LEU A 164 -28.88 6.97 -2.27
C LEU A 164 -28.77 6.54 -0.79
N MET A 165 -28.23 7.37 0.06
CA MET A 165 -28.12 7.10 1.50
C MET A 165 -29.49 6.96 2.15
N GLN A 166 -30.50 7.75 1.76
CA GLN A 166 -31.87 7.64 2.28
C GLN A 166 -32.54 6.33 1.90
N SER A 167 -32.19 5.75 0.76
CA SER A 167 -32.70 4.45 0.31
C SER A 167 -31.85 3.24 0.77
N SER A 168 -30.83 3.50 1.58
CA SER A 168 -29.89 2.48 2.04
C SER A 168 -30.58 1.32 2.77
N PRO A 169 -30.16 0.06 2.58
CA PRO A 169 -30.57 -1.04 3.44
C PRO A 169 -30.01 -0.90 4.88
N VAL A 170 -28.92 -0.14 5.06
CA VAL A 170 -28.26 0.04 6.36
C VAL A 170 -28.93 1.17 7.15
N GLU A 171 -29.44 0.87 8.34
CA GLU A 171 -30.22 1.81 9.16
C GLU A 171 -29.42 3.07 9.52
N ALA A 172 -28.21 2.93 10.02
CA ALA A 172 -27.35 4.08 10.37
C ALA A 172 -27.12 5.06 9.20
N VAL A 173 -27.03 4.54 7.96
CA VAL A 173 -26.90 5.37 6.77
C VAL A 173 -28.21 6.12 6.48
N ARG A 174 -29.36 5.45 6.60
CA ARG A 174 -30.68 6.09 6.41
C ARG A 174 -30.95 7.18 7.45
N GLU A 175 -30.63 6.90 8.72
CA GLU A 175 -30.81 7.86 9.82
C GLU A 175 -29.92 9.08 9.61
N LEU A 176 -28.67 8.89 9.24
CA LEU A 176 -27.73 9.97 8.94
C LEU A 176 -28.26 10.87 7.79
N ALA A 177 -28.74 10.27 6.70
CA ALA A 177 -29.29 10.98 5.54
C ALA A 177 -30.68 11.62 5.80
N GLY A 178 -31.44 11.03 6.72
CA GLY A 178 -32.78 11.48 7.08
C GLY A 178 -32.83 12.52 8.21
N ALA A 179 -31.71 12.75 8.91
CA ALA A 179 -31.66 13.65 10.05
C ALA A 179 -32.01 15.11 9.62
N LEU A 180 -33.04 15.67 10.21
CA LEU A 180 -33.53 17.01 9.90
C LEU A 180 -33.40 17.95 11.08
N SER A 181 -32.91 19.15 10.81
CA SER A 181 -32.94 20.30 11.71
C SER A 181 -33.99 21.31 11.24
N THR A 182 -34.42 22.23 12.13
CA THR A 182 -35.43 23.22 11.85
C THR A 182 -34.85 24.61 12.07
N ASN A 183 -34.98 25.49 11.08
CA ASN A 183 -34.61 26.89 11.15
C ASN A 183 -35.61 27.68 12.06
N ARG A 184 -35.26 28.93 12.41
CA ARG A 184 -36.11 29.81 13.21
C ARG A 184 -37.47 30.14 12.56
N ASP A 185 -37.53 30.08 11.23
CA ASP A 185 -38.75 30.30 10.43
C ASP A 185 -39.60 29.03 10.27
N GLY A 186 -39.18 27.89 10.87
CA GLY A 186 -39.86 26.60 10.78
C GLY A 186 -39.48 25.76 9.57
N THR A 187 -38.58 26.22 8.68
CA THR A 187 -38.10 25.46 7.54
C THR A 187 -37.22 24.32 8.00
N LYS A 188 -37.51 23.11 7.50
CA LYS A 188 -36.66 21.92 7.76
C LYS A 188 -35.57 21.81 6.71
N TYR A 189 -34.38 21.43 7.16
CA TYR A 189 -33.23 21.17 6.31
C TYR A 189 -32.48 19.96 6.79
N TRP A 190 -31.65 19.37 5.92
CA TRP A 190 -30.79 18.27 6.33
C TRP A 190 -29.74 18.75 7.32
N THR A 191 -29.66 18.09 8.46
CA THR A 191 -28.77 18.48 9.57
C THR A 191 -27.29 18.55 9.17
N TYR A 192 -26.89 17.72 8.21
CA TYR A 192 -25.51 17.57 7.75
C TYR A 192 -25.26 18.13 6.35
N GLN A 193 -26.10 19.05 5.87
CA GLN A 193 -26.02 19.62 4.51
C GLN A 193 -24.65 20.25 4.17
N ASP A 194 -23.97 20.81 5.18
CA ASP A 194 -22.67 21.47 5.04
C ASP A 194 -21.50 20.53 5.40
N TYR A 195 -21.79 19.27 5.71
CA TYR A 195 -20.76 18.29 6.03
C TYR A 195 -20.12 17.77 4.76
N THR A 196 -18.77 17.80 4.74
CA THR A 196 -17.98 17.17 3.67
C THR A 196 -18.13 15.65 3.72
N GLY A 197 -17.76 14.97 2.63
CA GLY A 197 -17.72 13.51 2.62
C GLY A 197 -16.87 12.94 3.74
N GLU A 198 -15.75 13.61 4.11
CA GLU A 198 -14.95 13.26 5.29
C GLU A 198 -15.76 13.22 6.57
N ALA A 199 -16.51 14.29 6.82
CA ALA A 199 -17.28 14.42 8.06
C ALA A 199 -18.42 13.39 8.12
N ILE A 200 -19.10 13.15 7.00
CA ILE A 200 -20.14 12.11 6.86
C ILE A 200 -19.54 10.72 7.07
N TYR A 201 -18.42 10.41 6.42
CA TYR A 201 -17.77 9.12 6.56
C TYR A 201 -17.33 8.82 8.01
N LYS A 202 -16.68 9.81 8.66
CA LYS A 202 -16.26 9.68 10.05
C LYS A 202 -17.45 9.51 11.00
N LYS A 203 -18.51 10.28 10.77
CA LYS A 203 -19.73 10.14 11.58
C LYS A 203 -20.35 8.75 11.40
N LEU A 204 -20.44 8.24 10.18
CA LEU A 204 -20.93 6.89 9.92
C LEU A 204 -20.08 5.81 10.61
N MET A 205 -18.75 5.96 10.62
CA MET A 205 -17.86 5.07 11.37
C MET A 205 -18.20 4.99 12.87
N ASP A 206 -18.64 6.09 13.46
CA ASP A 206 -19.03 6.14 14.88
C ASP A 206 -20.45 5.63 15.08
N ASP A 207 -21.40 6.03 14.23
CA ASP A 207 -22.83 5.69 14.34
C ASP A 207 -23.08 4.19 14.18
N LEU A 208 -22.36 3.50 13.31
CA LEU A 208 -22.45 2.04 13.12
C LEU A 208 -22.16 1.21 14.38
N PHE A 209 -21.52 1.80 15.37
CA PHE A 209 -21.11 1.12 16.61
C PHE A 209 -21.55 1.86 17.87
N MET A 210 -22.47 2.83 17.74
CA MET A 210 -22.87 3.69 18.86
C MET A 210 -23.53 2.91 20.03
N ASP A 211 -24.24 1.85 19.72
CA ASP A 211 -24.93 1.01 20.72
C ASP A 211 -24.05 -0.08 21.32
N ARG A 212 -22.78 -0.16 20.96
CA ARG A 212 -21.85 -1.15 21.47
C ARG A 212 -20.94 -0.57 22.56
N PRO A 213 -20.59 -1.33 23.59
CA PRO A 213 -19.53 -0.96 24.51
C PRO A 213 -18.22 -0.70 23.75
N ARG A 214 -17.44 0.31 24.16
CA ARG A 214 -16.15 0.63 23.50
C ARG A 214 -15.18 -0.55 23.46
N SER A 215 -15.27 -1.48 24.42
CA SER A 215 -14.47 -2.70 24.46
C SER A 215 -14.83 -3.72 23.36
N GLU A 216 -16.01 -3.60 22.76
CA GLU A 216 -16.54 -4.50 21.73
C GLU A 216 -16.55 -3.83 20.34
N ALA A 217 -16.26 -2.53 20.28
CA ALA A 217 -16.15 -1.82 19.00
C ALA A 217 -14.86 -2.26 18.28
N PRO A 218 -14.93 -2.47 16.95
CA PRO A 218 -13.74 -2.77 16.16
C PRO A 218 -12.68 -1.65 16.26
N ASP A 219 -11.45 -2.00 15.94
CA ASP A 219 -10.39 -1.01 15.75
C ASP A 219 -10.73 -0.03 14.62
N LYS A 220 -9.85 0.94 14.38
CA LYS A 220 -10.04 1.94 13.32
C LYS A 220 -10.28 1.29 11.96
N ASN A 221 -9.50 0.27 11.61
CA ASN A 221 -9.59 -0.40 10.30
C ASN A 221 -10.92 -1.15 10.14
N GLY A 222 -11.36 -1.84 11.18
CA GLY A 222 -12.66 -2.53 11.20
C GLY A 222 -13.84 -1.55 11.06
N ARG A 223 -13.78 -0.39 11.72
CA ARG A 223 -14.80 0.67 11.58
C ARG A 223 -14.79 1.30 10.19
N GLN A 224 -13.61 1.55 9.61
CA GLN A 224 -13.50 2.03 8.23
C GLN A 224 -14.08 1.01 7.24
N LYS A 225 -13.75 -0.27 7.39
CA LYS A 225 -14.32 -1.34 6.55
C LYS A 225 -15.85 -1.35 6.63
N ALA A 226 -16.41 -1.30 7.82
CA ALA A 226 -17.85 -1.29 8.02
C ALA A 226 -18.51 -0.06 7.35
N ALA A 227 -17.94 1.12 7.49
CA ALA A 227 -18.47 2.34 6.87
C ALA A 227 -18.40 2.27 5.32
N SER A 228 -17.28 1.81 4.76
CA SER A 228 -17.15 1.63 3.30
C SER A 228 -18.16 0.63 2.74
N LEU A 229 -18.36 -0.51 3.42
CA LEU A 229 -19.34 -1.51 3.00
C LEU A 229 -20.78 -0.98 3.14
N ALA A 230 -21.10 -0.26 4.20
CA ALA A 230 -22.41 0.35 4.38
C ALA A 230 -22.74 1.41 3.28
N LEU A 231 -21.74 2.16 2.84
CA LEU A 231 -21.88 3.08 1.70
C LEU A 231 -22.02 2.31 0.38
N LEU A 232 -21.25 1.24 0.18
CA LEU A 232 -21.35 0.39 -1.00
C LEU A 232 -22.75 -0.23 -1.12
N ASP A 233 -23.31 -0.75 -0.03
CA ASP A 233 -24.67 -1.28 0.03
C ASP A 233 -25.73 -0.21 -0.29
N SER A 234 -25.39 1.05 -0.10
CA SER A 234 -26.24 2.20 -0.45
C SER A 234 -26.09 2.64 -1.91
N GLY A 235 -25.21 2.02 -2.68
CA GLY A 235 -24.91 2.38 -4.07
C GLY A 235 -23.81 3.44 -4.23
N ILE A 236 -23.14 3.83 -3.14
CA ILE A 236 -21.97 4.72 -3.18
C ILE A 236 -20.74 3.85 -3.35
N LYS A 237 -20.07 3.96 -4.51
CA LYS A 237 -19.06 3.03 -4.98
C LYS A 237 -17.65 3.30 -4.44
N GLY A 238 -17.41 4.47 -3.89
CA GLY A 238 -16.08 4.85 -3.43
C GLY A 238 -16.02 6.28 -2.91
N ILE A 239 -14.79 6.71 -2.69
CA ILE A 239 -14.44 8.07 -2.26
C ILE A 239 -13.50 8.66 -3.30
N ARG A 240 -13.66 9.94 -3.63
CA ARG A 240 -12.65 10.73 -4.33
C ARG A 240 -12.17 11.86 -3.43
N TYR A 241 -10.90 12.24 -3.56
CA TYR A 241 -10.32 13.35 -2.82
C TYR A 241 -9.25 14.05 -3.66
N ALA A 242 -9.11 15.36 -3.51
CA ALA A 242 -8.09 16.13 -4.21
C ALA A 242 -6.68 15.63 -3.79
N ASP A 243 -5.82 15.40 -4.77
CA ASP A 243 -4.44 15.02 -4.47
C ASP A 243 -3.65 16.16 -3.79
N GLY A 244 -2.59 15.80 -3.07
CA GLY A 244 -1.84 16.77 -2.28
C GLY A 244 -1.08 17.80 -3.13
N LEU A 245 -0.81 17.50 -4.41
CA LEU A 245 -0.06 18.36 -5.33
C LEU A 245 -0.97 19.41 -5.96
N SER A 246 -2.20 19.01 -6.32
CA SER A 246 -3.19 19.87 -7.00
C SER A 246 -4.29 20.44 -6.08
N ARG A 247 -4.24 20.17 -4.78
CA ARG A 247 -5.32 20.57 -3.82
C ARG A 247 -5.60 22.07 -3.77
N ARG A 248 -4.68 22.93 -4.23
CA ARG A 248 -4.83 24.39 -4.27
C ARG A 248 -5.25 24.91 -5.65
N GLU A 249 -5.36 24.03 -6.63
CA GLU A 249 -5.74 24.33 -7.98
C GLU A 249 -7.27 24.17 -8.12
N GLU A 250 -7.86 24.89 -9.05
CA GLU A 250 -9.30 24.84 -9.30
C GLU A 250 -9.56 24.46 -10.76
N GLY A 251 -10.69 23.80 -11.02
CA GLY A 251 -11.11 23.41 -12.35
C GLY A 251 -10.37 22.19 -12.91
N ASP A 252 -10.06 22.23 -14.22
CA ASP A 252 -9.49 21.09 -14.96
C ASP A 252 -8.02 20.77 -14.57
N GLU A 253 -7.37 21.62 -13.79
CA GLU A 253 -6.02 21.39 -13.28
C GLU A 253 -6.01 20.59 -11.98
N GLN A 254 -7.16 20.45 -11.31
CA GLN A 254 -7.28 19.66 -10.08
C GLN A 254 -7.36 18.18 -10.43
N THR A 255 -6.40 17.41 -9.94
CA THR A 255 -6.36 15.93 -10.05
C THR A 255 -6.86 15.25 -8.78
N TYR A 256 -7.39 14.05 -8.92
CA TYR A 256 -8.01 13.32 -7.83
C TYR A 256 -7.34 11.99 -7.57
N ASN A 257 -7.45 11.55 -6.32
CA ASN A 257 -7.20 10.18 -5.92
C ASN A 257 -8.54 9.52 -5.56
N TYR A 258 -8.60 8.21 -5.72
CA TYR A 258 -9.80 7.42 -5.57
C TYR A 258 -9.60 6.30 -4.57
N VAL A 259 -10.64 6.00 -3.78
CA VAL A 259 -10.75 4.80 -2.96
C VAL A 259 -11.98 4.05 -3.43
N ILE A 260 -11.82 2.96 -4.14
CA ILE A 260 -12.91 2.15 -4.69
C ILE A 260 -13.22 0.99 -3.73
N PHE A 261 -14.49 0.82 -3.41
CA PHE A 261 -14.93 -0.14 -2.39
C PHE A 261 -15.10 -1.55 -2.93
N ASP A 262 -15.37 -1.70 -4.24
CA ASP A 262 -15.53 -3.00 -4.90
C ASP A 262 -14.51 -3.18 -6.02
N GLY A 263 -13.75 -4.28 -5.98
CA GLY A 263 -12.77 -4.62 -7.01
C GLY A 263 -13.37 -4.92 -8.38
N HIS A 264 -14.67 -5.28 -8.47
CA HIS A 264 -15.35 -5.49 -9.74
C HIS A 264 -15.55 -4.20 -10.55
N ASP A 265 -15.47 -3.04 -9.91
CA ASP A 265 -15.54 -1.75 -10.58
C ASP A 265 -14.18 -1.31 -11.18
N ILE A 266 -13.17 -2.18 -11.16
CA ILE A 266 -11.80 -1.88 -11.58
C ILE A 266 -11.37 -2.85 -12.68
N LYS A 267 -10.84 -2.31 -13.77
CA LYS A 267 -10.24 -3.08 -14.86
C LYS A 267 -8.78 -2.70 -15.02
N ILE A 268 -7.86 -3.66 -14.87
CA ILE A 268 -6.46 -3.45 -15.22
C ILE A 268 -6.35 -3.40 -16.74
N THR A 269 -5.70 -2.36 -17.26
CA THR A 269 -5.48 -2.18 -18.70
C THR A 269 -4.02 -2.36 -19.10
N ALA A 270 -3.08 -2.06 -18.21
CA ALA A 270 -1.66 -2.31 -18.43
C ALA A 270 -0.92 -2.44 -17.11
N PHE A 271 0.24 -3.06 -17.14
CA PHE A 271 1.17 -3.11 -16.02
C PHE A 271 2.59 -2.73 -16.47
N SER A 272 3.36 -2.25 -15.54
CA SER A 272 4.78 -1.99 -15.71
C SER A 272 5.50 -2.41 -14.44
N ASP A 273 6.56 -3.16 -14.56
CA ASP A 273 7.43 -3.53 -13.47
C ASP A 273 8.91 -3.23 -13.82
N GLU A 274 9.80 -3.36 -12.85
CA GLU A 274 11.22 -3.15 -13.10
C GLU A 274 11.82 -4.22 -14.04
N SER A 275 11.20 -5.39 -14.17
CA SER A 275 11.65 -6.48 -15.05
C SER A 275 11.43 -6.12 -16.53
N THR A 276 10.45 -5.27 -16.82
CA THR A 276 10.15 -4.75 -18.16
C THR A 276 10.92 -3.49 -18.50
N GLY A 277 11.86 -3.05 -17.64
CA GLY A 277 12.58 -1.79 -17.80
C GLY A 277 11.68 -0.55 -17.70
N GLY A 278 10.55 -0.67 -16.98
CA GLY A 278 9.57 0.39 -16.83
C GLY A 278 8.66 0.61 -18.04
N SER A 279 8.73 -0.27 -19.06
CA SER A 279 7.83 -0.24 -20.19
C SER A 279 6.44 -0.73 -19.81
N TRP A 280 5.40 -0.08 -20.31
CA TRP A 280 4.02 -0.53 -20.13
C TRP A 280 3.73 -1.70 -21.07
N ALA A 281 3.28 -2.82 -20.50
CA ALA A 281 2.75 -3.96 -21.24
C ALA A 281 1.23 -4.01 -21.10
N ASP A 282 0.53 -4.35 -22.17
CA ASP A 282 -0.91 -4.56 -22.13
C ASP A 282 -1.22 -5.76 -21.24
N TYR A 283 -2.24 -5.63 -20.42
CA TYR A 283 -2.68 -6.68 -19.53
C TYR A 283 -3.78 -7.48 -20.20
N GLU A 284 -3.48 -8.73 -20.59
CA GLU A 284 -4.40 -9.60 -21.34
C GLU A 284 -5.13 -10.63 -20.46
N ASP A 285 -5.12 -10.56 -19.15
CA ASP A 285 -5.84 -11.51 -18.30
C ASP A 285 -7.30 -11.07 -18.07
N PRO A 286 -8.27 -11.62 -18.83
CA PRO A 286 -9.68 -11.27 -18.67
C PRO A 286 -10.30 -11.87 -17.40
N THR A 287 -9.56 -12.69 -16.63
CA THR A 287 -10.06 -13.39 -15.43
C THR A 287 -9.47 -12.84 -14.13
N ALA A 288 -8.54 -11.89 -14.19
CA ALA A 288 -8.02 -11.24 -13.01
C ALA A 288 -9.09 -10.35 -12.37
N THR A 289 -9.98 -10.96 -11.67
CA THR A 289 -10.76 -10.30 -10.64
C THR A 289 -9.84 -10.11 -9.45
N PHE A 290 -9.72 -8.87 -8.98
CA PHE A 290 -9.11 -8.62 -7.68
C PHE A 290 -9.95 -9.33 -6.64
N SER A 291 -9.54 -10.54 -6.28
CA SER A 291 -10.08 -11.17 -5.09
C SER A 291 -9.74 -10.26 -3.92
N ILE A 292 -10.76 -9.74 -3.28
CA ILE A 292 -10.61 -9.13 -1.96
C ILE A 292 -10.13 -10.27 -1.07
N ILE A 293 -8.81 -10.42 -0.91
CA ILE A 293 -8.24 -11.41 -0.01
C ILE A 293 -8.55 -10.92 1.40
N GLY A 294 -9.54 -11.52 2.01
CA GLY A 294 -9.93 -11.20 3.39
C GLY A 294 -11.31 -11.70 3.72
N GLU A 295 -11.53 -13.03 3.65
CA GLU A 295 -12.46 -13.73 4.55
C GLU A 295 -11.78 -14.01 5.88
#